data_1600c49b15549a65f8c094978a785fa3
#
_entry.id   1600c49b15549a65f8c094978a785fa3
#
_cell.length_a   1.000
_cell.length_b   1.000
_cell.length_c   1.000
_cell.angle_alpha   90.00
_cell.angle_beta   90.00
_cell.angle_gamma   90.00
#
_symmetry.space_group_name_H-M   'P 1'
#
loop_
_entity.id
_entity.type
_entity.pdbx_description
1 polymer ?
#
loop_
_entity_poly.entity_id
_entity_poly.type
_entity_poly.pdbx_seq_one_letter_code
_entity_poly.pdbx_strand_id
1 'polypeptide(L)'
;MGQSALSIGANTFAFFTRNPRGGKAKAIDPGDAEKLRNVLVEHGFGRLVAHAPYTLNPCSASEKTREFAHMAMKEDLERMEYLPGNYYNFHPGSHVGQGREAGIEMISRMLN
;
A
#
# COMPACT_ATOMS: atom_id res chain seq x y z
N MET A 1 -1.96 -11.22 11.04
CA MET A 1 -1.14 -11.48 9.84
C MET A 1 0.15 -12.23 10.16
N GLY A 2 0.95 -11.75 11.08
CA GLY A 2 2.21 -12.40 11.44
C GLY A 2 2.06 -13.83 11.94
N GLN A 3 1.09 -14.09 12.79
CA GLN A 3 0.82 -15.44 13.30
C GLN A 3 0.37 -16.40 12.20
N SER A 4 -0.45 -15.92 11.26
CA SER A 4 -0.87 -16.71 10.11
C SER A 4 0.31 -17.07 9.21
N ALA A 5 1.23 -16.13 8.98
CA ALA A 5 2.45 -16.38 8.23
C ALA A 5 3.33 -17.44 8.93
N LEU A 6 3.52 -17.33 10.24
CA LEU A 6 4.26 -18.32 11.02
C LEU A 6 3.66 -19.71 10.93
N SER A 7 2.34 -19.81 10.98
CA SER A 7 1.65 -21.10 10.95
C SER A 7 1.88 -21.90 9.67
N ILE A 8 2.25 -21.24 8.58
CA ILE A 8 2.57 -21.88 7.30
C ILE A 8 4.08 -21.89 6.98
N GLY A 9 4.91 -21.51 7.96
CA GLY A 9 6.37 -21.49 7.81
C GLY A 9 6.90 -20.34 6.94
N ALA A 10 6.12 -19.30 6.72
CA ALA A 10 6.57 -18.13 5.98
C ALA A 10 7.45 -17.22 6.83
N ASN A 11 8.40 -16.55 6.20
CA ASN A 11 9.31 -15.58 6.83
C ASN A 11 9.15 -14.16 6.27
N THR A 12 8.14 -13.91 5.46
CA THR A 12 7.67 -12.63 4.99
C THR A 12 6.27 -12.79 4.41
N PHE A 13 5.60 -11.70 4.12
CA PHE A 13 4.30 -11.72 3.43
C PHE A 13 4.00 -10.37 2.78
N ALA A 14 3.05 -10.41 1.86
CA ALA A 14 2.43 -9.21 1.31
C ALA A 14 1.01 -9.06 1.87
N PHE A 15 0.55 -7.84 1.99
CA PHE A 15 -0.79 -7.53 2.50
C PHE A 15 -1.35 -6.26 1.86
N PHE A 16 -2.67 -6.10 1.90
CA PHE A 16 -3.31 -4.86 1.48
C PHE A 16 -3.50 -3.93 2.69
N THR A 17 -3.17 -2.66 2.49
CA THR A 17 -3.35 -1.62 3.52
C THR A 17 -4.82 -1.30 3.76
N ARG A 18 -5.67 -1.55 2.76
CA ARG A 18 -7.13 -1.37 2.77
C ARG A 18 -7.77 -2.43 1.89
N ASN A 19 -9.09 -2.42 1.79
CA ASN A 19 -9.78 -3.31 0.86
C ASN A 19 -9.17 -3.18 -0.55
N PRO A 20 -8.72 -4.27 -1.18
CA PRO A 20 -8.09 -4.22 -2.50
C PRO A 20 -8.98 -3.65 -3.61
N ARG A 21 -10.29 -3.63 -3.42
CA ARG A 21 -11.27 -3.02 -4.34
C ARG A 21 -11.53 -1.55 -4.05
N GLY A 22 -10.78 -0.94 -3.13
CA GLY A 22 -10.93 0.44 -2.70
C GLY A 22 -11.78 0.57 -1.44
N GLY A 23 -12.07 1.81 -1.06
CA GLY A 23 -12.86 2.15 0.11
C GLY A 23 -12.02 2.66 1.28
N LYS A 24 -12.68 2.82 2.43
CA LYS A 24 -12.03 3.34 3.64
C LYS A 24 -11.14 2.28 4.27
N ALA A 25 -9.97 2.70 4.73
CA ALA A 25 -9.14 1.89 5.58
C ALA A 25 -9.67 1.92 7.02
N LYS A 26 -9.56 0.80 7.73
CA LYS A 26 -9.82 0.77 9.17
C LYS A 26 -8.73 1.56 9.91
N ALA A 27 -9.10 2.19 11.01
CA ALA A 27 -8.10 2.78 11.90
C ALA A 27 -7.13 1.71 12.38
N ILE A 28 -5.84 2.06 12.44
CA ILE A 28 -4.82 1.17 12.98
C ILE A 28 -4.90 1.19 14.50
N ASP A 29 -4.91 -0.01 15.10
CA ASP A 29 -4.66 -0.16 16.52
C ASP A 29 -3.14 -0.19 16.77
N PRO A 30 -2.58 0.81 17.47
CA PRO A 30 -1.15 0.84 17.76
C PRO A 30 -0.65 -0.40 18.50
N GLY A 31 -1.48 -0.97 19.36
CA GLY A 31 -1.15 -2.21 20.09
C GLY A 31 -1.00 -3.40 19.17
N ASP A 32 -1.87 -3.54 18.17
CA ASP A 32 -1.76 -4.60 17.17
C ASP A 32 -0.53 -4.42 16.28
N ALA A 33 -0.21 -3.19 15.91
CA ALA A 33 0.99 -2.88 15.14
C ALA A 33 2.26 -3.23 15.93
N GLU A 34 2.30 -2.93 17.22
CA GLU A 34 3.42 -3.29 18.10
C GLU A 34 3.58 -4.81 18.22
N LYS A 35 2.48 -5.53 18.41
CA LYS A 35 2.50 -7.00 18.44
C LYS A 35 3.07 -7.58 17.16
N LEU A 36 2.67 -7.05 16.02
CA LEU A 36 3.20 -7.48 14.72
C LEU A 36 4.70 -7.19 14.61
N ARG A 37 5.15 -5.98 14.95
CA ARG A 37 6.58 -5.65 14.95
C ARG A 37 7.39 -6.62 15.81
N ASN A 38 6.89 -6.95 16.98
CA ASN A 38 7.55 -7.89 17.89
C ASN A 38 7.67 -9.29 17.27
N VAL A 39 6.61 -9.78 16.63
CA VAL A 39 6.63 -11.07 15.92
C VAL A 39 7.67 -11.05 14.79
N LEU A 40 7.73 -9.97 14.01
CA LEU A 40 8.66 -9.84 12.88
C LEU A 40 10.12 -9.88 13.37
N VAL A 41 10.44 -9.18 14.45
CA VAL A 41 11.78 -9.16 15.03
C VAL A 41 12.12 -10.51 15.66
N GLU A 42 11.24 -11.06 16.49
CA GLU A 42 11.45 -12.32 17.21
C GLU A 42 11.70 -13.49 16.27
N HIS A 43 11.00 -13.54 15.14
CA HIS A 43 11.11 -14.65 14.19
C HIS A 43 11.96 -14.34 12.95
N GLY A 44 12.69 -13.22 12.95
CA GLY A 44 13.62 -12.89 11.89
C GLY A 44 12.98 -12.70 10.51
N PHE A 45 11.81 -12.08 10.47
CA PHE A 45 11.10 -11.83 9.20
C PHE A 45 11.89 -10.91 8.29
N GLY A 46 11.81 -11.16 6.98
CA GLY A 46 12.22 -10.22 5.95
C GLY A 46 11.25 -9.03 5.86
N ARG A 47 11.57 -8.07 5.00
CA ARG A 47 10.70 -6.91 4.78
C ARG A 47 9.35 -7.34 4.22
N LEU A 48 8.30 -6.73 4.74
CA LEU A 48 6.95 -6.92 4.25
C LEU A 48 6.69 -6.04 3.03
N VAL A 49 5.70 -6.43 2.24
CA VAL A 49 5.22 -5.63 1.10
C VAL A 49 3.76 -5.28 1.34
N ALA A 50 3.48 -4.01 1.57
CA ALA A 50 2.12 -3.49 1.58
C ALA A 50 1.72 -3.19 0.13
N HIS A 51 0.55 -3.63 -0.29
CA HIS A 51 0.06 -3.42 -1.65
C HIS A 51 -1.09 -2.41 -1.65
N ALA A 52 -1.01 -1.44 -2.57
CA ALA A 52 -2.08 -0.48 -2.81
C ALA A 52 -3.35 -1.19 -3.32
N PRO A 53 -4.53 -0.59 -3.14
CA PRO A 53 -5.74 -1.13 -3.74
C PRO A 53 -5.65 -1.13 -5.28
N TYR A 54 -6.29 -2.10 -5.91
CA TYR A 54 -6.30 -2.21 -7.38
C TYR A 54 -6.97 -1.03 -8.07
N THR A 55 -7.79 -0.28 -7.35
CA THR A 55 -8.49 0.91 -7.85
C THR A 55 -7.63 2.17 -7.86
N LEU A 56 -6.40 2.10 -7.33
CA LEU A 56 -5.46 3.21 -7.36
C LEU A 56 -4.92 3.39 -8.79
N ASN A 57 -5.36 4.48 -9.45
CA ASN A 57 -4.91 4.83 -10.80
C ASN A 57 -4.53 6.31 -10.86
N PRO A 58 -3.27 6.67 -10.58
CA PRO A 58 -2.82 8.07 -10.53
C PRO A 58 -2.75 8.75 -11.90
N CYS A 59 -2.83 8.00 -12.98
CA CYS A 59 -2.80 8.55 -14.34
C CYS A 59 -4.13 8.41 -15.09
N SER A 60 -5.22 8.20 -14.37
CA SER A 60 -6.56 8.15 -14.96
C SER A 60 -6.94 9.47 -15.63
N ALA A 61 -7.77 9.41 -16.68
CA ALA A 61 -8.41 10.59 -17.28
C ALA A 61 -9.42 11.24 -16.31
N SER A 62 -9.98 10.47 -15.38
CA SER A 62 -10.92 10.97 -14.37
C SER A 62 -10.18 11.67 -13.23
N GLU A 63 -10.48 12.95 -13.03
CA GLU A 63 -9.94 13.71 -11.90
C GLU A 63 -10.29 13.07 -10.55
N LYS A 64 -11.53 12.65 -10.40
CA LYS A 64 -11.99 11.96 -9.18
C LYS A 64 -11.17 10.70 -8.86
N THR A 65 -10.83 9.93 -9.89
CA THR A 65 -10.00 8.75 -9.75
C THR A 65 -8.57 9.10 -9.35
N ARG A 66 -8.01 10.18 -9.91
CA ARG A 66 -6.68 10.68 -9.52
C ARG A 66 -6.65 11.21 -8.09
N GLU A 67 -7.69 11.94 -7.68
CA GLU A 67 -7.83 12.43 -6.30
C GLU A 67 -7.90 11.27 -5.30
N PHE A 68 -8.67 10.23 -5.63
CA PHE A 68 -8.70 9.02 -4.81
C PHE A 68 -7.32 8.36 -4.71
N ALA A 69 -6.59 8.26 -5.82
CA ALA A 69 -5.25 7.68 -5.83
C ALA A 69 -4.29 8.45 -4.93
N HIS A 70 -4.32 9.77 -5.01
CA HIS A 70 -3.49 10.64 -4.16
C HIS A 70 -3.83 10.47 -2.67
N MET A 71 -5.11 10.53 -2.33
CA MET A 71 -5.59 10.37 -0.97
C MET A 71 -5.23 8.99 -0.41
N ALA A 72 -5.51 7.93 -1.17
CA ALA A 72 -5.26 6.57 -0.74
C ALA A 72 -3.77 6.29 -0.52
N MET A 73 -2.92 6.74 -1.43
CA MET A 73 -1.47 6.57 -1.28
C MET A 73 -0.94 7.33 -0.06
N LYS A 74 -1.37 8.56 0.12
CA LYS A 74 -0.97 9.36 1.29
C LYS A 74 -1.34 8.65 2.58
N GLU A 75 -2.59 8.25 2.73
CA GLU A 75 -3.06 7.54 3.91
C GLU A 75 -2.33 6.20 4.11
N ASP A 76 -2.11 5.46 3.04
CA ASP A 76 -1.40 4.18 3.11
C ASP A 76 0.05 4.35 3.57
N LEU A 77 0.74 5.37 3.07
CA LEU A 77 2.12 5.67 3.49
C LEU A 77 2.18 6.12 4.96
N GLU A 78 1.22 6.93 5.42
CA GLU A 78 1.09 7.31 6.83
C GLU A 78 0.86 6.06 7.71
N ARG A 79 0.04 5.13 7.24
CA ARG A 79 -0.19 3.84 7.92
C ARG A 79 1.07 2.98 7.98
N MET A 80 1.90 3.02 6.93
CA MET A 80 3.16 2.28 6.88
C MET A 80 4.19 2.77 7.91
N GLU A 81 4.02 3.95 8.47
CA GLU A 81 4.86 4.42 9.58
C GLU A 81 4.73 3.58 10.85
N TYR A 82 3.62 2.84 11.00
CA TYR A 82 3.46 1.85 12.08
C TYR A 82 4.30 0.58 11.85
N LEU A 83 4.75 0.35 10.63
CA LEU A 83 5.59 -0.78 10.23
C LEU A 83 6.83 -0.25 9.47
N PRO A 84 7.74 0.47 10.14
CA PRO A 84 8.86 1.11 9.46
C PRO A 84 9.81 0.11 8.81
N GLY A 85 10.45 0.53 7.71
CA GLY A 85 11.42 -0.29 6.99
C GLY A 85 10.83 -1.29 6.01
N ASN A 86 9.52 -1.29 5.80
CA ASN A 86 8.83 -2.15 4.85
C ASN A 86 8.52 -1.44 3.54
N TYR A 87 8.10 -2.20 2.53
CA TYR A 87 7.86 -1.68 1.19
C TYR A 87 6.38 -1.40 0.95
N TYR A 88 6.11 -0.40 0.12
CA TYR A 88 4.79 -0.14 -0.42
C TYR A 88 4.84 -0.31 -1.94
N ASN A 89 3.98 -1.18 -2.46
CA ASN A 89 3.89 -1.50 -3.89
C ASN A 89 2.58 -1.00 -4.46
N PHE A 90 2.62 -0.39 -5.63
CA PHE A 90 1.42 0.04 -6.35
C PHE A 90 1.57 -0.20 -7.85
N HIS A 91 0.45 -0.36 -8.52
CA HIS A 91 0.42 -0.40 -9.97
C HIS A 91 0.46 1.03 -10.51
N PRO A 92 1.23 1.32 -11.55
CA PRO A 92 1.26 2.66 -12.14
C PRO A 92 -0.09 3.07 -12.74
N GLY A 93 -0.96 2.12 -13.01
CA GLY A 93 -2.30 2.35 -13.54
C GLY A 93 -2.34 2.41 -15.05
N SER A 94 -3.44 2.94 -15.58
CA SER A 94 -3.66 3.10 -17.01
C SER A 94 -3.88 4.57 -17.35
N HIS A 95 -3.20 5.06 -18.38
CA HIS A 95 -3.37 6.43 -18.87
C HIS A 95 -4.70 6.66 -19.61
N VAL A 96 -5.47 5.62 -19.87
CA VAL A 96 -6.81 5.66 -20.45
C VAL A 96 -6.85 6.51 -21.76
N GLY A 97 -5.98 6.16 -22.70
CA GLY A 97 -5.93 6.82 -24.01
C GLY A 97 -5.25 8.20 -24.04
N GLN A 98 -4.80 8.75 -22.91
CA GLN A 98 -4.13 10.07 -22.85
C GLN A 98 -2.69 10.04 -23.39
N GLY A 99 -2.10 8.88 -23.51
CA GLY A 99 -0.73 8.70 -23.93
C GLY A 99 0.23 8.41 -22.79
N ARG A 100 1.31 7.71 -23.12
CA ARG A 100 2.30 7.26 -22.14
C ARG A 100 2.96 8.42 -21.39
N GLU A 101 3.36 9.45 -22.11
CA GLU A 101 4.05 10.59 -21.52
C GLU A 101 3.17 11.35 -20.53
N ALA A 102 1.90 11.60 -20.90
CA ALA A 102 0.95 12.21 -19.98
C ALA A 102 0.73 11.36 -18.72
N GLY A 103 0.66 10.03 -18.88
CA GLY A 103 0.55 9.11 -17.74
C GLY A 103 1.73 9.19 -16.80
N ILE A 104 2.95 9.19 -17.32
CA ILE A 104 4.18 9.30 -16.54
C ILE A 104 4.22 10.63 -15.77
N GLU A 105 3.85 11.72 -16.42
CA GLU A 105 3.81 13.04 -15.80
C GLU A 105 2.84 13.09 -14.62
N MET A 106 1.64 12.53 -14.79
CA MET A 106 0.63 12.47 -13.72
C MET A 106 1.10 11.66 -12.52
N ILE A 107 1.74 10.51 -12.76
CA ILE A 107 2.28 9.67 -11.69
C ILE A 107 3.41 10.42 -10.97
N SER A 108 4.30 11.05 -11.71
CA SER A 108 5.40 11.83 -11.14
C SER A 108 4.90 12.96 -10.25
N ARG A 109 3.86 13.66 -10.67
CA ARG A 109 3.23 14.73 -9.86
C ARG A 109 2.65 14.19 -8.56
N MET A 110 2.03 13.02 -8.61
CA MET A 110 1.47 12.40 -7.41
C MET A 110 2.57 12.01 -6.41
N LEU A 111 3.71 11.50 -6.89
CA LEU A 111 4.82 11.05 -6.05
C LEU A 111 5.64 12.21 -5.45
N ASN A 112 5.57 13.38 -6.04
CA ASN A 112 6.24 14.59 -5.56
C ASN A 112 5.31 15.42 -4.67
#